data_c6b4ef33ed61127d0823c7f78230a491
#
_entry.id   c6b4ef33ed61127d0823c7f78230a491
#
_cell.length_a   1.000
_cell.length_b   1.000
_cell.length_c   1.000
_cell.angle_alpha   90.00
_cell.angle_beta   90.00
_cell.angle_gamma   90.00
#
_symmetry.space_group_name_H-M   'P 1'
#
loop_
_entity.id
_entity.type
_entity.pdbx_description
1 polymer ?
#
loop_
_entity_poly.entity_id
_entity_poly.type
_entity_poly.pdbx_seq_one_letter_code
_entity_poly.pdbx_strand_id
1 'polypeptide(L)'
;MKLNKYSQAVTQDPTQPAAQAMLHAIGLTDLDFEKPLIGIASTGYEGNPCNMHLNDLAKDIKGGINKQSLVGLIFNTIGVSDGISMGTPGMRFSLPSRDIIADSVETVVQAMSYDGLVTVVGCDKNMPGALIALLRLNRPFVYGGTIAAGCHNDKELDVVSAFEAWGEKVAGTIDEKEYKSVIRNACPGAGACGGMYTANTMASAIEACGMALPYNASNPAVSRDKKEECVALGAHLKRLLEQDLKPRDIVTRKSLENALRLIAVLGGSTNAVLHFLAIAKAAQIDLTIDDFQKISDSTPFLADLKPSGKYLMKDLHAVGGVPAVLKYMLEKGMLHGDCMTVTGKTLAENLAEVPRLAEDQKIIRPLDQPIKATGHIRILKGNLASEGSVAKITGKEGLL
;
A
#
# COMPACT_ATOMS: atom_id res chain seq x y z
N MET A 1 -25.72 13.88 12.24
CA MET A 1 -24.91 13.16 13.26
C MET A 1 -23.72 14.04 13.63
N LYS A 2 -23.32 14.11 14.91
CA LYS A 2 -22.14 14.89 15.31
C LYS A 2 -20.89 14.15 14.85
N LEU A 3 -20.05 14.81 14.04
CA LEU A 3 -18.88 14.16 13.41
C LEU A 3 -17.65 14.15 14.31
N ASN A 4 -17.53 15.13 15.23
CA ASN A 4 -16.45 15.21 16.22
C ASN A 4 -16.75 14.37 17.48
N LYS A 5 -16.97 13.07 17.27
CA LYS A 5 -17.39 12.14 18.34
C LYS A 5 -16.35 11.98 19.45
N TYR A 6 -15.08 11.96 19.10
CA TYR A 6 -13.96 11.75 20.03
C TYR A 6 -13.31 13.07 20.43
N SER A 7 -13.01 13.93 19.45
CA SER A 7 -12.28 15.18 19.69
C SER A 7 -13.04 16.16 20.59
N GLN A 8 -14.38 16.08 20.67
CA GLN A 8 -15.16 16.89 21.60
C GLN A 8 -14.69 16.78 23.07
N ALA A 9 -14.10 15.64 23.45
CA ALA A 9 -13.57 15.42 24.81
C ALA A 9 -12.41 16.37 25.13
N VAL A 10 -11.67 16.84 24.13
CA VAL A 10 -10.52 17.76 24.29
C VAL A 10 -10.80 19.15 23.76
N THR A 11 -11.81 19.32 22.87
CA THR A 11 -12.13 20.62 22.28
C THR A 11 -13.31 21.34 22.94
N GLN A 12 -14.28 20.59 23.51
CA GLN A 12 -15.56 21.15 23.97
C GLN A 12 -15.88 20.85 25.44
N ASP A 13 -15.17 19.92 26.07
CA ASP A 13 -15.38 19.62 27.48
C ASP A 13 -14.85 20.77 28.36
N PRO A 14 -15.69 21.48 29.13
CA PRO A 14 -15.27 22.59 29.96
C PRO A 14 -14.32 22.20 31.10
N THR A 15 -14.20 20.91 31.40
CA THR A 15 -13.25 20.40 32.39
C THR A 15 -11.84 20.19 31.82
N GLN A 16 -11.63 20.48 30.52
CA GLN A 16 -10.37 20.30 29.79
C GLN A 16 -9.75 21.63 29.29
N PRO A 17 -9.64 22.69 30.12
CA PRO A 17 -9.13 23.98 29.68
C PRO A 17 -7.65 23.91 29.26
N ALA A 18 -6.85 23.02 29.82
CA ALA A 18 -5.46 22.81 29.43
C ALA A 18 -5.33 22.24 28.00
N ALA A 19 -6.19 21.28 27.62
CA ALA A 19 -6.23 20.74 26.27
C ALA A 19 -6.59 21.84 25.25
N GLN A 20 -7.61 22.63 25.55
CA GLN A 20 -8.05 23.75 24.69
C GLN A 20 -6.95 24.80 24.55
N ALA A 21 -6.25 25.17 25.62
CA ALA A 21 -5.14 26.11 25.59
C ALA A 21 -3.98 25.59 24.69
N MET A 22 -3.65 24.31 24.79
CA MET A 22 -2.62 23.70 23.94
C MET A 22 -3.04 23.65 22.46
N LEU A 23 -4.32 23.40 22.16
CA LEU A 23 -4.86 23.41 20.80
C LEU A 23 -4.89 24.84 20.22
N HIS A 24 -5.20 25.86 20.99
CA HIS A 24 -5.04 27.25 20.59
C HIS A 24 -3.58 27.61 20.29
N ALA A 25 -2.63 27.12 21.07
CA ALA A 25 -1.20 27.38 20.87
C ALA A 25 -0.66 26.85 19.52
N ILE A 26 -1.29 25.80 18.94
CA ILE A 26 -0.95 25.31 17.59
C ILE A 26 -1.77 25.98 16.48
N GLY A 27 -2.54 27.04 16.81
CA GLY A 27 -3.25 27.89 15.87
C GLY A 27 -4.71 27.47 15.60
N LEU A 28 -5.28 26.55 16.36
CA LEU A 28 -6.72 26.25 16.24
C LEU A 28 -7.56 27.36 16.87
N THR A 29 -8.69 27.67 16.25
CA THR A 29 -9.66 28.66 16.71
C THR A 29 -10.88 27.99 17.35
N ASP A 30 -11.75 28.79 18.03
CA ASP A 30 -13.02 28.29 18.56
C ASP A 30 -13.88 27.63 17.48
N LEU A 31 -13.83 28.16 16.24
CA LEU A 31 -14.54 27.57 15.10
C LEU A 31 -13.98 26.20 14.69
N ASP A 32 -12.68 25.96 14.93
CA ASP A 32 -12.06 24.66 14.65
C ASP A 32 -12.42 23.62 15.71
N PHE A 33 -12.75 24.04 16.92
CA PHE A 33 -13.19 23.13 17.98
C PHE A 33 -14.53 22.47 17.69
N GLU A 34 -15.35 23.06 16.82
CA GLU A 34 -16.61 22.46 16.36
C GLU A 34 -16.42 21.41 15.25
N LYS A 35 -15.20 21.30 14.67
CA LYS A 35 -14.88 20.41 13.58
C LYS A 35 -14.23 19.12 14.07
N PRO A 36 -14.40 17.99 13.35
CA PRO A 36 -13.62 16.79 13.60
C PRO A 36 -12.11 17.01 13.44
N LEU A 37 -11.34 16.50 14.40
CA LEU A 37 -9.87 16.45 14.31
C LEU A 37 -9.42 15.17 13.63
N ILE A 38 -8.63 15.31 12.57
CA ILE A 38 -8.16 14.22 11.72
C ILE A 38 -6.64 14.08 11.85
N GLY A 39 -6.19 12.94 12.36
CA GLY A 39 -4.78 12.58 12.35
C GLY A 39 -4.31 12.23 10.94
N ILE A 40 -3.14 12.73 10.54
CA ILE A 40 -2.46 12.37 9.30
C ILE A 40 -1.11 11.76 9.70
N ALA A 41 -1.05 10.43 9.78
CA ALA A 41 0.15 9.70 10.15
C ALA A 41 1.05 9.49 8.94
N SER A 42 2.24 10.09 8.95
CA SER A 42 3.22 9.96 7.88
C SER A 42 4.44 9.14 8.33
N THR A 43 4.90 8.21 7.48
CA THR A 43 6.21 7.57 7.64
C THR A 43 7.31 8.33 6.88
N GLY A 44 7.09 9.62 6.60
CA GLY A 44 8.01 10.46 5.85
C GLY A 44 9.31 10.78 6.61
N TYR A 45 10.46 10.56 5.94
CA TYR A 45 11.79 10.97 6.38
C TYR A 45 12.77 10.95 5.19
N GLU A 46 13.90 11.66 5.29
CA GLU A 46 14.82 11.91 4.16
C GLU A 46 15.68 10.70 3.77
N GLY A 47 15.93 9.79 4.69
CA GLY A 47 16.90 8.69 4.53
C GLY A 47 16.43 7.50 3.68
N ASN A 48 15.27 7.58 3.00
CA ASN A 48 14.74 6.48 2.20
C ASN A 48 13.96 7.02 0.99
N PRO A 49 14.26 6.63 -0.25
CA PRO A 49 13.51 7.04 -1.43
C PRO A 49 12.01 6.74 -1.33
N CYS A 50 11.63 5.62 -0.69
CA CYS A 50 10.23 5.27 -0.50
C CYS A 50 9.46 6.26 0.38
N ASN A 51 10.15 7.03 1.23
CA ASN A 51 9.55 7.85 2.27
C ASN A 51 9.83 9.36 2.14
N MET A 52 10.86 9.77 1.38
CA MET A 52 11.35 11.16 1.37
C MET A 52 10.31 12.20 0.91
N HIS A 53 9.32 11.80 0.10
CA HIS A 53 8.27 12.67 -0.44
C HIS A 53 6.97 12.63 0.37
N LEU A 54 6.82 11.73 1.33
CA LEU A 54 5.54 11.46 2.00
C LEU A 54 5.04 12.65 2.83
N ASN A 55 5.95 13.45 3.40
CA ASN A 55 5.56 14.63 4.16
C ASN A 55 4.97 15.73 3.26
N ASP A 56 5.35 15.80 1.99
CA ASP A 56 4.73 16.73 1.03
C ASP A 56 3.33 16.23 0.63
N LEU A 57 3.16 14.95 0.37
CA LEU A 57 1.83 14.36 0.18
C LEU A 57 0.93 14.54 1.41
N ALA A 58 1.48 14.43 2.63
CA ALA A 58 0.73 14.71 3.86
C ALA A 58 0.22 16.16 3.93
N LYS A 59 0.98 17.14 3.43
CA LYS A 59 0.55 18.54 3.32
C LYS A 59 -0.61 18.69 2.30
N ASP A 60 -0.52 18.02 1.15
CA ASP A 60 -1.58 18.02 0.15
C ASP A 60 -2.88 17.42 0.72
N ILE A 61 -2.78 16.30 1.43
CA ILE A 61 -3.90 15.66 2.15
C ILE A 61 -4.50 16.61 3.19
N LYS A 62 -3.66 17.26 4.02
CA LYS A 62 -4.10 18.26 4.99
C LYS A 62 -4.88 19.38 4.32
N GLY A 63 -4.40 19.89 3.19
CA GLY A 63 -5.09 20.88 2.39
C GLY A 63 -6.47 20.40 1.92
N GLY A 64 -6.55 19.15 1.44
CA GLY A 64 -7.81 18.51 1.02
C GLY A 64 -8.79 18.34 2.18
N ILE A 65 -8.33 17.88 3.34
CA ILE A 65 -9.12 17.70 4.57
C ILE A 65 -9.69 19.04 5.05
N ASN A 66 -8.85 20.08 5.14
CA ASN A 66 -9.27 21.39 5.63
C ASN A 66 -10.34 22.03 4.74
N LYS A 67 -10.33 21.78 3.40
CA LYS A 67 -11.36 22.23 2.48
C LYS A 67 -12.75 21.61 2.75
N GLN A 68 -12.81 20.53 3.53
CA GLN A 68 -14.06 19.83 3.84
C GLN A 68 -14.64 20.19 5.23
N SER A 69 -14.20 21.30 5.83
CA SER A 69 -14.57 21.70 7.20
C SER A 69 -14.17 20.64 8.25
N LEU A 70 -13.02 20.02 8.04
CA LEU A 70 -12.33 19.14 8.98
C LEU A 70 -10.99 19.78 9.35
N VAL A 71 -10.34 19.34 10.43
CA VAL A 71 -9.04 19.85 10.88
C VAL A 71 -7.99 18.76 10.71
N GLY A 72 -7.10 18.87 9.73
CA GLY A 72 -6.00 17.94 9.51
C GLY A 72 -4.78 18.25 10.36
N LEU A 73 -4.28 17.27 11.12
CA LEU A 73 -3.12 17.38 12.00
C LEU A 73 -2.10 16.30 11.65
N ILE A 74 -0.94 16.73 11.11
CA ILE A 74 0.13 15.81 10.67
C ILE A 74 0.98 15.41 11.88
N PHE A 75 1.27 14.12 11.98
CA PHE A 75 2.30 13.58 12.85
C PHE A 75 3.10 12.50 12.14
N ASN A 76 4.34 12.25 12.60
CA ASN A 76 5.20 11.26 11.99
C ASN A 76 5.36 10.04 12.89
N THR A 77 5.50 8.88 12.24
CA THR A 77 5.97 7.63 12.86
C THR A 77 7.20 7.12 12.12
N ILE A 78 7.82 6.09 12.65
CA ILE A 78 9.04 5.52 12.08
C ILE A 78 8.78 4.86 10.70
N GLY A 79 9.86 4.67 9.95
CA GLY A 79 9.90 3.84 8.76
C GLY A 79 11.27 3.17 8.63
N VAL A 80 11.32 1.95 8.13
CA VAL A 80 12.56 1.23 7.82
C VAL A 80 12.62 0.94 6.33
N SER A 81 13.78 1.13 5.71
CA SER A 81 14.00 0.78 4.31
C SER A 81 14.54 -0.63 4.19
N ASP A 82 13.74 -1.54 3.69
CA ASP A 82 14.20 -2.90 3.38
C ASP A 82 15.31 -2.89 2.32
N GLY A 83 15.21 -2.02 1.31
CA GLY A 83 16.21 -1.91 0.25
C GLY A 83 17.59 -1.46 0.75
N ILE A 84 17.64 -0.55 1.74
CA ILE A 84 18.91 -0.08 2.33
C ILE A 84 19.45 -1.08 3.36
N SER A 85 18.58 -1.71 4.14
CA SER A 85 18.98 -2.64 5.20
C SER A 85 19.28 -4.06 4.71
N MET A 86 18.85 -4.43 3.50
CA MET A 86 19.02 -5.76 2.93
C MET A 86 20.50 -6.18 2.90
N GLY A 87 20.77 -7.41 3.37
CA GLY A 87 22.13 -7.93 3.47
C GLY A 87 22.97 -7.38 4.62
N THR A 88 22.42 -6.50 5.47
CA THR A 88 23.08 -5.92 6.64
C THR A 88 22.42 -6.39 7.96
N PRO A 89 23.07 -6.20 9.12
CA PRO A 89 22.43 -6.43 10.42
C PRO A 89 21.15 -5.61 10.64
N GLY A 90 21.00 -4.47 9.93
CA GLY A 90 19.82 -3.60 9.96
C GLY A 90 18.53 -4.31 9.53
N MET A 91 18.62 -5.36 8.72
CA MET A 91 17.44 -6.10 8.25
C MET A 91 16.66 -6.78 9.40
N ARG A 92 17.27 -7.01 10.55
CA ARG A 92 16.61 -7.55 11.75
C ARG A 92 15.53 -6.64 12.30
N PHE A 93 15.57 -5.33 11.98
CA PHE A 93 14.62 -4.32 12.42
C PHE A 93 13.46 -4.12 11.44
N SER A 94 13.54 -4.72 10.23
CA SER A 94 12.52 -4.55 9.20
C SER A 94 11.15 -5.06 9.67
N LEU A 95 11.01 -6.34 9.99
CA LEU A 95 9.71 -6.87 10.40
C LEU A 95 9.19 -6.29 11.73
N PRO A 96 10.01 -6.12 12.79
CA PRO A 96 9.55 -5.47 14.03
C PRO A 96 9.02 -4.06 13.82
N SER A 97 9.53 -3.31 12.84
CA SER A 97 9.05 -1.95 12.56
C SER A 97 7.57 -1.90 12.18
N ARG A 98 7.01 -2.96 11.58
CA ARG A 98 5.58 -3.07 11.27
C ARG A 98 4.71 -2.89 12.51
N ASP A 99 5.03 -3.60 13.57
CA ASP A 99 4.24 -3.60 14.80
C ASP A 99 4.45 -2.29 15.58
N ILE A 100 5.69 -1.77 15.60
CA ILE A 100 5.99 -0.46 16.20
C ILE A 100 5.24 0.67 15.49
N ILE A 101 5.16 0.64 14.16
CA ILE A 101 4.36 1.61 13.37
C ILE A 101 2.89 1.52 13.79
N ALA A 102 2.33 0.31 13.85
CA ALA A 102 0.95 0.12 14.27
C ALA A 102 0.68 0.66 15.66
N ASP A 103 1.52 0.33 16.63
CA ASP A 103 1.39 0.74 18.03
C ASP A 103 1.58 2.25 18.21
N SER A 104 2.55 2.86 17.49
CA SER A 104 2.77 4.31 17.57
C SER A 104 1.63 5.12 17.00
N VAL A 105 1.06 4.70 15.88
CA VAL A 105 -0.10 5.36 15.25
C VAL A 105 -1.33 5.23 16.15
N GLU A 106 -1.60 4.03 16.66
CA GLU A 106 -2.70 3.79 17.60
C GLU A 106 -2.57 4.65 18.84
N THR A 107 -1.39 4.71 19.43
CA THR A 107 -1.10 5.51 20.63
C THR A 107 -1.42 7.00 20.42
N VAL A 108 -0.91 7.61 19.34
CA VAL A 108 -1.15 9.04 19.06
C VAL A 108 -2.62 9.31 18.82
N VAL A 109 -3.29 8.51 18.00
CA VAL A 109 -4.69 8.74 17.62
C VAL A 109 -5.62 8.63 18.82
N GLN A 110 -5.39 7.68 19.71
CA GLN A 110 -6.19 7.53 20.92
C GLN A 110 -5.91 8.61 21.95
N ALA A 111 -4.62 8.89 22.23
CA ALA A 111 -4.23 9.92 23.19
C ALA A 111 -4.71 11.33 22.79
N MET A 112 -4.70 11.65 21.49
CA MET A 112 -5.13 12.94 20.97
C MET A 112 -6.61 13.01 20.62
N SER A 113 -7.37 11.95 20.86
CA SER A 113 -8.81 11.86 20.61
C SER A 113 -9.22 12.23 19.18
N TYR A 114 -8.43 11.82 18.15
CA TYR A 114 -8.77 12.13 16.77
C TYR A 114 -10.00 11.35 16.28
N ASP A 115 -10.91 12.04 15.57
CA ASP A 115 -12.15 11.46 15.02
C ASP A 115 -11.90 10.62 13.78
N GLY A 116 -10.86 10.95 13.01
CA GLY A 116 -10.44 10.26 11.81
C GLY A 116 -8.93 10.12 11.73
N LEU A 117 -8.48 9.23 10.87
CA LEU A 117 -7.06 9.00 10.60
C LEU A 117 -6.86 8.77 9.11
N VAL A 118 -5.82 9.38 8.56
CA VAL A 118 -5.25 9.03 7.25
C VAL A 118 -3.79 8.63 7.48
N THR A 119 -3.36 7.53 6.88
CA THR A 119 -1.95 7.12 6.91
C THR A 119 -1.29 7.37 5.56
N VAL A 120 -0.10 7.95 5.54
CA VAL A 120 0.69 8.27 4.34
C VAL A 120 1.99 7.50 4.41
N VAL A 121 2.09 6.43 3.66
CA VAL A 121 3.13 5.43 3.84
C VAL A 121 3.76 4.98 2.51
N GLY A 122 5.01 4.55 2.60
CA GLY A 122 5.77 3.90 1.54
C GLY A 122 6.56 2.74 2.15
N CYS A 123 7.23 1.95 1.34
CA CYS A 123 8.06 0.84 1.78
C CYS A 123 7.32 -0.37 2.38
N ASP A 124 8.03 -1.49 2.49
CA ASP A 124 7.52 -2.85 2.66
C ASP A 124 6.70 -3.07 3.93
N LYS A 125 7.20 -2.63 5.08
CA LYS A 125 6.60 -2.88 6.40
C LYS A 125 5.70 -1.75 6.87
N ASN A 126 5.86 -0.56 6.26
CA ASN A 126 5.10 0.63 6.65
C ASN A 126 3.61 0.47 6.31
N MET A 127 3.30 -0.09 5.13
CA MET A 127 1.92 -0.30 4.69
C MET A 127 1.14 -1.28 5.56
N PRO A 128 1.63 -2.51 5.80
CA PRO A 128 0.90 -3.42 6.68
C PRO A 128 0.85 -2.92 8.13
N GLY A 129 1.87 -2.22 8.63
CA GLY A 129 1.84 -1.59 9.96
C GLY A 129 0.72 -0.55 10.08
N ALA A 130 0.63 0.34 9.09
CA ALA A 130 -0.43 1.35 9.04
C ALA A 130 -1.83 0.72 8.93
N LEU A 131 -2.01 -0.29 8.07
CA LEU A 131 -3.31 -0.94 7.93
C LEU A 131 -3.73 -1.67 9.22
N ILE A 132 -2.80 -2.28 9.95
CA ILE A 132 -3.06 -2.88 11.27
C ILE A 132 -3.56 -1.81 12.25
N ALA A 133 -2.92 -0.63 12.31
CA ALA A 133 -3.37 0.48 13.15
C ALA A 133 -4.78 0.94 12.78
N LEU A 134 -5.04 1.14 11.49
CA LEU A 134 -6.36 1.54 10.99
C LEU A 134 -7.46 0.56 11.39
N LEU A 135 -7.19 -0.74 11.31
CA LEU A 135 -8.15 -1.79 11.70
C LEU A 135 -8.38 -1.85 13.20
N ARG A 136 -7.37 -1.61 14.02
CA ARG A 136 -7.48 -1.52 15.47
C ARG A 136 -8.28 -0.29 15.89
N LEU A 137 -8.01 0.85 15.26
CA LEU A 137 -8.64 2.16 15.48
C LEU A 137 -9.95 2.34 14.73
N ASN A 138 -10.12 1.57 13.66
CA ASN A 138 -11.24 1.60 12.74
C ASN A 138 -11.38 2.89 11.87
N ARG A 139 -10.34 3.29 11.03
CA ARG A 139 -10.24 4.55 10.17
C ARG A 139 -9.41 4.42 8.84
N PRO A 140 -9.43 5.33 7.71
CA PRO A 140 -8.92 5.08 6.33
C PRO A 140 -7.43 5.37 5.96
N PHE A 141 -6.92 4.96 4.75
CA PHE A 141 -5.53 4.75 4.31
C PHE A 141 -5.10 5.43 2.99
N VAL A 142 -3.79 5.77 2.79
CA VAL A 142 -3.15 6.21 1.52
C VAL A 142 -1.71 5.70 1.35
N TYR A 143 -1.33 5.29 0.14
CA TYR A 143 0.01 4.87 -0.26
C TYR A 143 0.76 5.95 -1.05
N GLY A 144 2.06 6.14 -0.79
CA GLY A 144 2.88 7.20 -1.39
C GLY A 144 3.30 7.02 -2.85
N GLY A 145 2.99 5.90 -3.49
CA GLY A 145 3.26 5.67 -4.91
C GLY A 145 4.60 4.98 -5.21
N THR A 146 4.73 4.50 -6.46
CA THR A 146 5.91 3.80 -6.96
C THR A 146 6.93 4.76 -7.58
N ILE A 147 8.23 4.38 -7.53
CA ILE A 147 9.34 5.12 -8.16
C ILE A 147 9.27 5.00 -9.70
N ALA A 148 9.78 6.02 -10.41
CA ALA A 148 10.07 5.91 -11.84
C ALA A 148 11.18 4.88 -12.10
N ALA A 149 11.23 4.30 -13.32
CA ALA A 149 12.34 3.45 -13.69
C ALA A 149 13.64 4.26 -13.83
N GLY A 150 14.76 3.66 -13.42
CA GLY A 150 16.09 4.12 -13.79
C GLY A 150 16.39 3.80 -15.27
N CYS A 151 17.48 4.35 -15.80
CA CYS A 151 17.92 4.08 -17.17
C CYS A 151 19.45 4.01 -17.26
N HIS A 152 19.95 3.02 -17.98
CA HIS A 152 21.35 2.92 -18.38
C HIS A 152 21.45 2.20 -19.73
N ASN A 153 22.11 2.82 -20.73
CA ASN A 153 22.27 2.28 -22.09
C ASN A 153 20.93 1.78 -22.69
N ASP A 154 19.88 2.63 -22.63
CA ASP A 154 18.51 2.35 -23.09
C ASP A 154 17.81 1.18 -22.41
N LYS A 155 18.41 0.61 -21.36
CA LYS A 155 17.78 -0.40 -20.50
C LYS A 155 17.13 0.26 -19.30
N GLU A 156 15.89 -0.11 -19.01
CA GLU A 156 15.20 0.29 -17.78
C GLU A 156 15.75 -0.45 -16.57
N LEU A 157 16.02 0.31 -15.52
CA LEU A 157 16.61 -0.18 -14.28
C LEU A 157 15.61 -0.07 -13.12
N ASP A 158 15.84 -0.91 -12.12
CA ASP A 158 15.22 -0.84 -10.80
C ASP A 158 16.22 -1.27 -9.72
N VAL A 159 15.77 -1.36 -8.46
CA VAL A 159 16.64 -1.75 -7.35
C VAL A 159 17.27 -3.13 -7.53
N VAL A 160 16.61 -4.07 -8.21
CA VAL A 160 17.15 -5.42 -8.48
C VAL A 160 18.26 -5.37 -9.51
N SER A 161 18.18 -4.45 -10.47
CA SER A 161 19.27 -4.24 -11.45
C SER A 161 20.63 -3.92 -10.77
N ALA A 162 20.60 -3.32 -9.57
CA ALA A 162 21.82 -3.11 -8.80
C ALA A 162 22.45 -4.42 -8.31
N PHE A 163 21.66 -5.39 -7.89
CA PHE A 163 22.15 -6.73 -7.49
C PHE A 163 22.61 -7.54 -8.71
N GLU A 164 21.88 -7.45 -9.82
CA GLU A 164 22.28 -8.09 -11.08
C GLU A 164 23.64 -7.57 -11.56
N ALA A 165 23.82 -6.24 -11.57
CA ALA A 165 25.10 -5.61 -11.94
C ALA A 165 26.27 -6.02 -11.00
N TRP A 166 25.99 -6.24 -9.70
CA TRP A 166 27.01 -6.79 -8.81
C TRP A 166 27.41 -8.21 -9.23
N GLY A 167 26.44 -9.08 -9.54
CA GLY A 167 26.70 -10.43 -10.05
C GLY A 167 27.50 -10.41 -11.36
N GLU A 168 27.14 -9.55 -12.31
CA GLU A 168 27.83 -9.36 -13.58
C GLU A 168 29.28 -8.88 -13.38
N LYS A 169 29.49 -7.95 -12.44
CA LYS A 169 30.83 -7.48 -12.08
C LYS A 169 31.69 -8.60 -11.49
N VAL A 170 31.13 -9.39 -10.56
CA VAL A 170 31.84 -10.54 -9.97
C VAL A 170 32.18 -11.59 -11.03
N ALA A 171 31.28 -11.81 -11.99
CA ALA A 171 31.52 -12.69 -13.15
C ALA A 171 32.49 -12.12 -14.17
N GLY A 172 32.91 -10.83 -14.08
CA GLY A 172 33.80 -10.17 -15.00
C GLY A 172 33.18 -9.81 -16.36
N THR A 173 31.83 -9.78 -16.44
CA THR A 173 31.09 -9.45 -17.68
C THR A 173 30.89 -7.95 -17.87
N ILE A 174 30.96 -7.16 -16.79
CA ILE A 174 30.97 -5.69 -16.83
C ILE A 174 32.13 -5.12 -16.01
N ASP A 175 32.61 -3.92 -16.40
CA ASP A 175 33.69 -3.23 -15.71
C ASP A 175 33.18 -2.40 -14.51
N GLU A 176 34.14 -1.82 -13.75
CA GLU A 176 33.82 -0.96 -12.59
C GLU A 176 33.04 0.30 -12.96
N LYS A 177 33.28 0.86 -14.14
CA LYS A 177 32.60 2.08 -14.62
C LYS A 177 31.15 1.80 -14.94
N GLU A 178 30.89 0.70 -15.63
CA GLU A 178 29.54 0.27 -15.98
C GLU A 178 28.75 -0.11 -14.71
N TYR A 179 29.34 -0.90 -13.83
CA TYR A 179 28.75 -1.21 -12.51
C TYR A 179 28.32 0.04 -11.75
N LYS A 180 29.23 1.02 -11.58
CA LYS A 180 28.91 2.27 -10.89
C LYS A 180 27.85 3.09 -11.61
N SER A 181 27.76 3.02 -12.91
CA SER A 181 26.74 3.70 -13.69
C SER A 181 25.36 3.09 -13.42
N VAL A 182 25.23 1.76 -13.42
CA VAL A 182 23.98 1.08 -13.06
C VAL A 182 23.53 1.45 -11.64
N ILE A 183 24.44 1.37 -10.65
CA ILE A 183 24.13 1.72 -9.26
C ILE A 183 23.58 3.14 -9.13
N ARG A 184 24.19 4.12 -9.80
CA ARG A 184 23.77 5.54 -9.72
C ARG A 184 22.40 5.81 -10.33
N ASN A 185 22.01 5.01 -11.33
CA ASN A 185 20.81 5.25 -12.12
C ASN A 185 19.64 4.31 -11.78
N ALA A 186 19.85 3.29 -10.93
CA ALA A 186 18.83 2.28 -10.63
C ALA A 186 17.61 2.85 -9.89
N CYS A 187 17.83 3.85 -9.02
CA CYS A 187 16.74 4.46 -8.23
C CYS A 187 16.76 5.99 -8.41
N PRO A 188 16.03 6.54 -9.40
CA PRO A 188 16.22 7.92 -9.86
C PRO A 188 15.48 8.98 -9.02
N GLY A 189 14.92 8.66 -7.86
CA GLY A 189 14.21 9.63 -7.03
C GLY A 189 13.27 9.03 -6.01
N ALA A 190 12.18 9.74 -5.74
CA ALA A 190 11.20 9.37 -4.72
C ALA A 190 10.23 8.28 -5.19
N GLY A 191 9.84 7.41 -4.28
CA GLY A 191 8.86 6.35 -4.48
C GLY A 191 9.34 4.98 -4.03
N ALA A 192 8.41 4.04 -3.89
CA ALA A 192 8.72 2.64 -3.59
C ALA A 192 9.28 1.93 -4.83
N CYS A 193 10.03 0.83 -4.61
CA CYS A 193 10.64 0.03 -5.67
C CYS A 193 9.70 -0.24 -6.85
N GLY A 194 10.19 -0.14 -8.10
CA GLY A 194 9.34 -0.12 -9.30
C GLY A 194 8.67 -1.43 -9.68
N GLY A 195 9.18 -2.58 -9.24
CA GLY A 195 8.60 -3.90 -9.54
C GLY A 195 7.48 -4.33 -8.58
N MET A 196 6.89 -5.49 -8.83
CA MET A 196 5.89 -6.12 -7.97
C MET A 196 6.57 -6.78 -6.74
N TYR A 197 7.36 -5.98 -6.05
CA TYR A 197 7.96 -6.32 -4.76
C TYR A 197 6.95 -6.11 -3.62
N THR A 198 7.39 -6.22 -2.36
CA THR A 198 6.46 -6.21 -1.22
C THR A 198 5.64 -4.91 -1.13
N ALA A 199 6.26 -3.74 -1.38
CA ALA A 199 5.58 -2.46 -1.31
C ALA A 199 4.40 -2.38 -2.29
N ASN A 200 4.64 -2.63 -3.58
CA ASN A 200 3.59 -2.60 -4.59
C ASN A 200 2.58 -3.75 -4.45
N THR A 201 3.02 -4.92 -3.97
CA THR A 201 2.12 -6.03 -3.62
C THR A 201 1.11 -5.61 -2.55
N MET A 202 1.59 -5.01 -1.46
CA MET A 202 0.72 -4.57 -0.37
C MET A 202 -0.18 -3.42 -0.79
N ALA A 203 0.36 -2.42 -1.53
CA ALA A 203 -0.45 -1.31 -2.04
C ALA A 203 -1.59 -1.79 -2.94
N SER A 204 -1.30 -2.66 -3.91
CA SER A 204 -2.30 -3.24 -4.82
C SER A 204 -3.35 -4.07 -4.08
N ALA A 205 -2.91 -4.87 -3.12
CA ALA A 205 -3.81 -5.69 -2.31
C ALA A 205 -4.71 -4.85 -1.38
N ILE A 206 -4.21 -3.76 -0.81
CA ILE A 206 -4.97 -2.81 0.00
C ILE A 206 -6.02 -2.09 -0.85
N GLU A 207 -5.71 -1.74 -2.09
CA GLU A 207 -6.66 -1.17 -3.04
C GLU A 207 -7.76 -2.19 -3.39
N ALA A 208 -7.39 -3.44 -3.68
CA ALA A 208 -8.35 -4.53 -3.93
C ALA A 208 -9.25 -4.85 -2.72
N CYS A 209 -8.72 -4.67 -1.51
CA CYS A 209 -9.44 -4.82 -0.26
C CYS A 209 -10.42 -3.66 0.02
N GLY A 210 -10.41 -2.61 -0.81
CA GLY A 210 -11.26 -1.44 -0.67
C GLY A 210 -10.76 -0.36 0.29
N MET A 211 -9.54 -0.50 0.85
CA MET A 211 -9.00 0.41 1.85
C MET A 211 -8.21 1.59 1.28
N ALA A 212 -8.01 1.65 -0.03
CA ALA A 212 -7.41 2.78 -0.73
C ALA A 212 -8.29 3.24 -1.90
N LEU A 213 -8.10 4.48 -2.38
CA LEU A 213 -8.79 5.00 -3.55
C LEU A 213 -8.34 4.25 -4.81
N PRO A 214 -9.20 4.14 -5.84
CA PRO A 214 -8.78 3.63 -7.15
C PRO A 214 -7.54 4.39 -7.67
N TYR A 215 -6.62 3.68 -8.30
CA TYR A 215 -5.30 4.13 -8.76
C TYR A 215 -4.26 4.43 -7.68
N ASN A 216 -4.60 4.36 -6.40
CA ASN A 216 -3.67 4.64 -5.31
C ASN A 216 -2.39 3.80 -5.42
N ALA A 217 -2.50 2.52 -5.74
CA ALA A 217 -1.37 1.60 -5.86
C ALA A 217 -0.54 1.81 -7.12
N SER A 218 -1.12 2.35 -8.19
CA SER A 218 -0.46 2.45 -9.50
C SER A 218 -0.03 3.85 -9.89
N ASN A 219 -0.58 4.92 -9.31
CA ASN A 219 -0.13 6.28 -9.57
C ASN A 219 1.34 6.46 -9.17
N PRO A 220 2.23 6.95 -10.08
CA PRO A 220 3.62 7.20 -9.73
C PRO A 220 3.78 8.24 -8.62
N ALA A 221 4.77 8.07 -7.75
CA ALA A 221 4.95 8.81 -6.51
C ALA A 221 4.99 10.35 -6.67
N VAL A 222 5.57 10.84 -7.76
CA VAL A 222 5.76 12.27 -8.04
C VAL A 222 4.84 12.78 -9.15
N SER A 223 3.83 11.98 -9.55
CA SER A 223 2.88 12.39 -10.59
C SER A 223 1.89 13.44 -10.09
N ARG A 224 1.31 14.18 -11.06
CA ARG A 224 0.19 15.08 -10.80
C ARG A 224 -1.02 14.32 -10.25
N ASP A 225 -1.30 13.15 -10.82
CA ASP A 225 -2.44 12.30 -10.42
C ASP A 225 -2.33 11.89 -8.95
N LYS A 226 -1.13 11.58 -8.45
CA LYS A 226 -0.90 11.28 -7.04
C LYS A 226 -1.24 12.46 -6.13
N LYS A 227 -0.88 13.69 -6.52
CA LYS A 227 -1.21 14.90 -5.75
C LYS A 227 -2.71 15.19 -5.77
N GLU A 228 -3.35 15.06 -6.92
CA GLU A 228 -4.79 15.25 -7.07
C GLU A 228 -5.58 14.22 -6.22
N GLU A 229 -5.16 12.96 -6.22
CA GLU A 229 -5.68 11.91 -5.35
C GLU A 229 -5.57 12.30 -3.86
N CYS A 230 -4.41 12.79 -3.43
CA CYS A 230 -4.19 13.22 -2.05
C CYS A 230 -5.14 14.34 -1.63
N VAL A 231 -5.38 15.32 -2.50
CA VAL A 231 -6.33 16.42 -2.24
C VAL A 231 -7.78 15.90 -2.21
N ALA A 232 -8.14 15.01 -3.13
CA ALA A 232 -9.49 14.45 -3.22
C ALA A 232 -9.88 13.61 -1.99
N LEU A 233 -8.90 13.04 -1.29
CA LEU A 233 -9.11 12.19 -0.13
C LEU A 233 -9.95 12.88 0.96
N GLY A 234 -9.84 14.21 1.13
CA GLY A 234 -10.61 14.93 2.13
C GLY A 234 -12.13 14.76 1.98
N ALA A 235 -12.63 14.78 0.74
CA ALA A 235 -14.05 14.58 0.46
C ALA A 235 -14.52 13.14 0.76
N HIS A 236 -13.68 12.15 0.44
CA HIS A 236 -13.97 10.75 0.78
C HIS A 236 -13.98 10.53 2.28
N LEU A 237 -13.01 11.07 3.00
CA LEU A 237 -12.95 10.97 4.47
C LEU A 237 -14.18 11.58 5.14
N LYS A 238 -14.62 12.77 4.68
CA LYS A 238 -15.85 13.39 5.17
C LYS A 238 -17.05 12.48 4.99
N ARG A 239 -17.21 11.88 3.82
CA ARG A 239 -18.29 10.93 3.52
C ARG A 239 -18.25 9.72 4.44
N LEU A 240 -17.06 9.14 4.69
CA LEU A 240 -16.91 8.01 5.61
C LEU A 240 -17.35 8.37 7.05
N LEU A 241 -16.99 9.58 7.51
CA LEU A 241 -17.45 10.08 8.81
C LEU A 241 -18.97 10.27 8.86
N GLU A 242 -19.57 10.84 7.81
CA GLU A 242 -21.01 11.06 7.70
C GLU A 242 -21.80 9.74 7.64
N GLN A 243 -21.27 8.73 6.97
CA GLN A 243 -21.86 7.40 6.86
C GLN A 243 -21.53 6.50 8.08
N ASP A 244 -20.65 6.92 8.97
CA ASP A 244 -20.06 6.10 10.04
C ASP A 244 -19.44 4.79 9.52
N LEU A 245 -18.95 4.82 8.27
CA LEU A 245 -18.32 3.67 7.62
C LEU A 245 -16.87 3.53 8.10
N LYS A 246 -16.55 2.37 8.63
CA LYS A 246 -15.27 2.10 9.30
C LYS A 246 -14.45 1.04 8.58
N PRO A 247 -13.12 0.98 8.78
CA PRO A 247 -12.26 -0.04 8.18
C PRO A 247 -12.73 -1.48 8.37
N ARG A 248 -13.32 -1.84 9.51
CA ARG A 248 -13.84 -3.20 9.72
C ARG A 248 -15.15 -3.50 9.00
N ASP A 249 -15.86 -2.46 8.53
CA ASP A 249 -17.02 -2.62 7.67
C ASP A 249 -16.59 -2.87 6.21
N ILE A 250 -15.39 -2.40 5.84
CA ILE A 250 -14.77 -2.54 4.52
C ILE A 250 -13.96 -3.82 4.44
N VAL A 251 -13.08 -4.05 5.43
CA VAL A 251 -12.23 -5.25 5.48
C VAL A 251 -13.04 -6.42 6.03
N THR A 252 -13.51 -7.23 5.11
CA THR A 252 -14.31 -8.44 5.36
C THR A 252 -13.57 -9.67 4.83
N ARG A 253 -14.07 -10.88 5.10
CA ARG A 253 -13.52 -12.09 4.50
C ARG A 253 -13.49 -12.01 2.96
N LYS A 254 -14.55 -11.54 2.32
CA LYS A 254 -14.64 -11.36 0.87
C LYS A 254 -13.61 -10.37 0.32
N SER A 255 -13.44 -9.22 0.99
CA SER A 255 -12.48 -8.21 0.54
C SER A 255 -11.03 -8.68 0.72
N LEU A 256 -10.72 -9.49 1.75
CA LEU A 256 -9.43 -10.17 1.88
C LEU A 256 -9.22 -11.18 0.75
N GLU A 257 -10.22 -11.95 0.38
CA GLU A 257 -10.13 -12.87 -0.77
C GLU A 257 -9.86 -12.14 -2.08
N ASN A 258 -10.48 -10.97 -2.31
CA ASN A 258 -10.17 -10.09 -3.45
C ASN A 258 -8.69 -9.69 -3.46
N ALA A 259 -8.16 -9.26 -2.32
CA ALA A 259 -6.76 -8.91 -2.18
C ALA A 259 -5.81 -10.08 -2.49
N LEU A 260 -6.09 -11.27 -1.94
CA LEU A 260 -5.26 -12.45 -2.17
C LEU A 260 -5.31 -12.93 -3.63
N ARG A 261 -6.49 -12.86 -4.29
CA ARG A 261 -6.61 -13.16 -5.72
C ARG A 261 -5.82 -12.18 -6.59
N LEU A 262 -5.87 -10.88 -6.27
CA LEU A 262 -5.06 -9.90 -6.99
C LEU A 262 -3.55 -10.17 -6.80
N ILE A 263 -3.10 -10.51 -5.59
CA ILE A 263 -1.71 -10.91 -5.33
C ILE A 263 -1.31 -12.10 -6.23
N ALA A 264 -2.17 -13.11 -6.35
CA ALA A 264 -1.92 -14.26 -7.21
C ALA A 264 -1.82 -13.87 -8.70
N VAL A 265 -2.74 -13.04 -9.18
CA VAL A 265 -2.76 -12.53 -10.56
C VAL A 265 -1.52 -11.70 -10.89
N LEU A 266 -1.08 -10.83 -9.98
CA LEU A 266 0.05 -9.92 -10.19
C LEU A 266 1.42 -10.55 -9.93
N GLY A 267 1.50 -11.75 -9.37
CA GLY A 267 2.78 -12.36 -9.02
C GLY A 267 3.48 -11.69 -7.83
N GLY A 268 2.71 -11.33 -6.81
CA GLY A 268 3.18 -10.55 -5.67
C GLY A 268 4.20 -11.24 -4.77
N SER A 269 4.63 -10.54 -3.73
CA SER A 269 5.63 -10.99 -2.75
C SER A 269 5.06 -12.02 -1.78
N THR A 270 5.89 -12.99 -1.38
CA THR A 270 5.59 -13.93 -0.28
C THR A 270 5.36 -13.26 1.07
N ASN A 271 5.92 -12.06 1.28
CA ASN A 271 5.66 -11.25 2.48
C ASN A 271 4.16 -10.98 2.71
N ALA A 272 3.37 -10.97 1.64
CA ALA A 272 1.93 -10.76 1.74
C ALA A 272 1.25 -11.81 2.62
N VAL A 273 1.72 -13.06 2.62
CA VAL A 273 1.17 -14.12 3.50
C VAL A 273 1.30 -13.72 4.97
N LEU A 274 2.52 -13.36 5.37
CA LEU A 274 2.82 -12.91 6.73
C LEU A 274 2.00 -11.66 7.13
N HIS A 275 1.88 -10.71 6.20
CA HIS A 275 1.19 -9.44 6.49
C HIS A 275 -0.32 -9.60 6.54
N PHE A 276 -0.92 -10.36 5.61
CA PHE A 276 -2.38 -10.55 5.61
C PHE A 276 -2.87 -11.42 6.75
N LEU A 277 -2.08 -12.37 7.27
CA LEU A 277 -2.40 -13.06 8.51
C LEU A 277 -2.49 -12.09 9.70
N ALA A 278 -1.55 -11.16 9.82
CA ALA A 278 -1.57 -10.14 10.87
C ALA A 278 -2.71 -9.11 10.68
N ILE A 279 -2.99 -8.71 9.45
CA ILE A 279 -4.09 -7.81 9.06
C ILE A 279 -5.44 -8.45 9.39
N ALA A 280 -5.64 -9.71 9.01
CA ALA A 280 -6.87 -10.45 9.31
C ALA A 280 -7.11 -10.56 10.82
N LYS A 281 -6.04 -10.85 11.59
CA LYS A 281 -6.11 -10.86 13.05
C LYS A 281 -6.52 -9.49 13.63
N ALA A 282 -5.97 -8.38 13.11
CA ALA A 282 -6.33 -7.03 13.51
C ALA A 282 -7.79 -6.69 13.13
N ALA A 283 -8.28 -7.21 12.00
CA ALA A 283 -9.67 -7.09 11.56
C ALA A 283 -10.64 -8.04 12.29
N GLN A 284 -10.13 -8.96 13.13
CA GLN A 284 -10.90 -10.02 13.80
C GLN A 284 -11.55 -11.00 12.81
N ILE A 285 -10.85 -11.28 11.70
CA ILE A 285 -11.26 -12.23 10.65
C ILE A 285 -10.39 -13.47 10.75
N ASP A 286 -11.02 -14.64 10.70
CA ASP A 286 -10.32 -15.91 10.61
C ASP A 286 -9.76 -16.09 9.19
N LEU A 287 -8.43 -16.07 9.08
CA LEU A 287 -7.67 -16.31 7.86
C LEU A 287 -6.47 -17.19 8.21
N THR A 288 -6.32 -18.28 7.51
CA THR A 288 -5.26 -19.26 7.74
C THR A 288 -4.27 -19.29 6.58
N ILE A 289 -3.11 -19.88 6.80
CA ILE A 289 -2.12 -20.07 5.73
C ILE A 289 -2.67 -20.98 4.61
N ASP A 290 -3.58 -21.90 4.93
CA ASP A 290 -4.19 -22.81 3.95
C ASP A 290 -5.17 -22.08 3.00
N ASP A 291 -5.72 -20.95 3.42
CA ASP A 291 -6.56 -20.12 2.54
C ASP A 291 -5.74 -19.51 1.39
N PHE A 292 -4.48 -19.17 1.63
CA PHE A 292 -3.57 -18.72 0.57
C PHE A 292 -3.34 -19.81 -0.46
N GLN A 293 -3.17 -21.07 -0.03
CA GLN A 293 -3.03 -22.19 -0.95
C GLN A 293 -4.27 -22.38 -1.79
N LYS A 294 -5.47 -22.39 -1.19
CA LYS A 294 -6.75 -22.55 -1.89
C LYS A 294 -6.97 -21.46 -2.95
N ILE A 295 -6.67 -20.20 -2.58
CA ILE A 295 -6.80 -19.07 -3.50
C ILE A 295 -5.75 -19.16 -4.61
N SER A 296 -4.53 -19.52 -4.29
CA SER A 296 -3.47 -19.70 -5.28
C SER A 296 -3.80 -20.84 -6.27
N ASP A 297 -4.37 -21.93 -5.81
CA ASP A 297 -4.75 -23.05 -6.67
C ASP A 297 -5.89 -22.70 -7.65
N SER A 298 -6.76 -21.77 -7.27
CA SER A 298 -7.94 -21.36 -8.05
C SER A 298 -7.75 -20.05 -8.83
N THR A 299 -6.58 -19.42 -8.77
CA THR A 299 -6.35 -18.10 -9.38
C THR A 299 -5.09 -18.15 -10.24
N PRO A 300 -5.18 -17.90 -11.56
CA PRO A 300 -4.02 -17.94 -12.44
C PRO A 300 -3.07 -16.76 -12.21
N PHE A 301 -1.79 -16.95 -12.53
CA PHE A 301 -0.80 -15.89 -12.60
C PHE A 301 -0.77 -15.29 -14.02
N LEU A 302 -1.06 -13.99 -14.15
CA LEU A 302 -1.27 -13.33 -15.43
C LEU A 302 -0.25 -12.21 -15.73
N ALA A 303 0.32 -11.57 -14.71
CA ALA A 303 1.10 -10.34 -14.89
C ALA A 303 2.57 -10.60 -15.18
N ASP A 304 3.08 -10.09 -16.28
CA ASP A 304 4.51 -10.13 -16.67
C ASP A 304 5.30 -9.00 -15.98
N LEU A 305 5.17 -8.91 -14.64
CA LEU A 305 5.82 -7.86 -13.84
C LEU A 305 7.09 -8.36 -13.15
N LYS A 306 8.13 -7.51 -13.06
CA LYS A 306 9.32 -7.80 -12.25
C LYS A 306 8.94 -8.07 -10.78
N PRO A 307 9.61 -9.00 -10.08
CA PRO A 307 10.87 -9.69 -10.46
C PRO A 307 10.68 -10.93 -11.32
N SER A 308 9.47 -11.43 -11.51
CA SER A 308 9.20 -12.66 -12.26
C SER A 308 9.06 -12.43 -13.77
N GLY A 309 8.78 -11.20 -14.19
CA GLY A 309 8.58 -10.78 -15.57
C GLY A 309 9.45 -9.59 -15.96
N LYS A 310 9.01 -8.85 -16.99
CA LYS A 310 9.80 -7.81 -17.66
C LYS A 310 9.42 -6.39 -17.24
N TYR A 311 8.14 -6.14 -16.97
CA TYR A 311 7.58 -4.80 -16.83
C TYR A 311 7.59 -4.31 -15.38
N LEU A 312 7.49 -2.98 -15.21
CA LEU A 312 7.43 -2.29 -13.93
C LEU A 312 6.00 -1.77 -13.64
N MET A 313 5.77 -1.27 -12.44
CA MET A 313 4.47 -0.70 -12.06
C MET A 313 4.10 0.55 -12.86
N LYS A 314 5.09 1.34 -13.32
CA LYS A 314 4.84 2.46 -14.24
C LYS A 314 4.22 2.00 -15.57
N ASP A 315 4.63 0.83 -16.06
CA ASP A 315 4.10 0.26 -17.30
C ASP A 315 2.67 -0.24 -17.08
N LEU A 316 2.41 -0.86 -15.93
CA LEU A 316 1.06 -1.23 -15.53
C LEU A 316 0.15 0.00 -15.41
N HIS A 317 0.64 1.11 -14.82
CA HIS A 317 -0.10 2.38 -14.77
C HIS A 317 -0.49 2.86 -16.17
N ALA A 318 0.44 2.83 -17.12
CA ALA A 318 0.23 3.28 -18.50
C ALA A 318 -0.86 2.51 -19.26
N VAL A 319 -1.14 1.26 -18.88
CA VAL A 319 -2.17 0.41 -19.53
C VAL A 319 -3.48 0.34 -18.76
N GLY A 320 -3.66 1.17 -17.72
CA GLY A 320 -4.90 1.28 -16.96
C GLY A 320 -4.75 1.05 -15.44
N GLY A 321 -3.56 0.67 -14.99
CA GLY A 321 -3.26 0.51 -13.57
C GLY A 321 -3.98 -0.65 -12.88
N VAL A 322 -3.87 -0.69 -11.57
CA VAL A 322 -4.51 -1.71 -10.72
C VAL A 322 -6.03 -1.73 -10.89
N PRO A 323 -6.75 -0.59 -11.01
CA PRO A 323 -8.21 -0.61 -11.21
C PRO A 323 -8.63 -1.33 -12.49
N ALA A 324 -7.90 -1.18 -13.60
CA ALA A 324 -8.23 -1.87 -14.84
C ALA A 324 -8.01 -3.39 -14.74
N VAL A 325 -7.00 -3.82 -13.96
CA VAL A 325 -6.81 -5.25 -13.64
C VAL A 325 -7.95 -5.77 -12.78
N LEU A 326 -8.35 -5.03 -11.76
CA LEU A 326 -9.50 -5.39 -10.91
C LEU A 326 -10.80 -5.47 -11.71
N LYS A 327 -11.02 -4.52 -12.64
CA LYS A 327 -12.17 -4.57 -13.56
C LYS A 327 -12.15 -5.83 -14.41
N TYR A 328 -11.01 -6.15 -15.02
CA TYR A 328 -10.83 -7.37 -15.80
C TYR A 328 -11.14 -8.62 -14.95
N MET A 329 -10.60 -8.70 -13.75
CA MET A 329 -10.85 -9.83 -12.84
C MET A 329 -12.34 -9.92 -12.44
N LEU A 330 -13.01 -8.79 -12.19
CA LEU A 330 -14.43 -8.73 -11.84
C LEU A 330 -15.31 -9.22 -13.00
N GLU A 331 -15.03 -8.76 -14.23
CA GLU A 331 -15.73 -9.19 -15.45
C GLU A 331 -15.55 -10.70 -15.71
N LYS A 332 -14.46 -11.31 -15.23
CA LYS A 332 -14.20 -12.75 -15.30
C LYS A 332 -14.75 -13.55 -14.11
N GLY A 333 -15.51 -12.91 -13.21
CA GLY A 333 -16.10 -13.55 -12.04
C GLY A 333 -15.11 -13.98 -10.96
N MET A 334 -13.91 -13.38 -10.94
CA MET A 334 -12.85 -13.72 -9.99
C MET A 334 -12.93 -12.92 -8.68
N LEU A 335 -13.75 -11.87 -8.59
CA LEU A 335 -13.83 -10.97 -7.45
C LEU A 335 -15.24 -10.85 -6.89
N HIS A 336 -15.33 -10.53 -5.62
CA HIS A 336 -16.55 -10.13 -4.94
C HIS A 336 -16.78 -8.62 -5.15
N GLY A 337 -17.67 -8.25 -6.07
CA GLY A 337 -17.93 -6.87 -6.43
C GLY A 337 -18.76 -6.08 -5.40
N ASP A 338 -19.44 -6.80 -4.51
CA ASP A 338 -20.30 -6.24 -3.46
C ASP A 338 -19.57 -5.72 -2.22
N CYS A 339 -18.24 -5.85 -2.17
CA CYS A 339 -17.43 -5.33 -1.08
C CYS A 339 -17.42 -3.80 -1.05
N MET A 340 -17.68 -3.20 0.13
CA MET A 340 -17.59 -1.75 0.33
C MET A 340 -16.15 -1.26 0.25
N THR A 341 -15.98 0.02 -0.07
CA THR A 341 -14.65 0.66 -0.18
C THR A 341 -14.63 2.02 0.51
N VAL A 342 -13.43 2.59 0.68
CA VAL A 342 -13.22 3.93 1.24
C VAL A 342 -13.85 5.07 0.44
N THR A 343 -14.35 4.81 -0.76
CA THR A 343 -15.11 5.81 -1.54
C THR A 343 -16.56 5.94 -1.05
N GLY A 344 -17.04 5.03 -0.19
CA GLY A 344 -18.44 4.89 0.21
C GLY A 344 -19.31 4.23 -0.88
N LYS A 345 -18.68 3.62 -1.89
CA LYS A 345 -19.28 2.80 -2.94
C LYS A 345 -18.72 1.39 -2.87
N THR A 346 -19.40 0.43 -3.49
CA THR A 346 -18.89 -0.93 -3.65
C THR A 346 -17.73 -0.98 -4.65
N LEU A 347 -16.97 -2.07 -4.63
CA LEU A 347 -15.90 -2.32 -5.60
C LEU A 347 -16.45 -2.30 -7.04
N ALA A 348 -17.57 -2.97 -7.30
CA ALA A 348 -18.20 -3.01 -8.62
C ALA A 348 -18.62 -1.61 -9.11
N GLU A 349 -19.20 -0.78 -8.24
CA GLU A 349 -19.58 0.61 -8.58
C GLU A 349 -18.37 1.47 -8.92
N ASN A 350 -17.26 1.33 -8.18
CA ASN A 350 -16.02 2.04 -8.51
C ASN A 350 -15.45 1.59 -9.85
N LEU A 351 -15.45 0.29 -10.12
CA LEU A 351 -14.87 -0.27 -11.34
C LEU A 351 -15.74 -0.04 -12.58
N ALA A 352 -17.03 0.28 -12.43
CA ALA A 352 -17.91 0.59 -13.55
C ALA A 352 -17.37 1.74 -14.41
N GLU A 353 -16.85 2.78 -13.78
CA GLU A 353 -16.33 4.00 -14.41
C GLU A 353 -14.87 3.87 -14.89
N VAL A 354 -14.15 2.79 -14.48
CA VAL A 354 -12.74 2.56 -14.85
C VAL A 354 -12.66 2.07 -16.30
N PRO A 355 -11.74 2.58 -17.13
CA PRO A 355 -11.48 2.03 -18.46
C PRO A 355 -11.01 0.56 -18.37
N ARG A 356 -11.26 -0.23 -19.40
CA ARG A 356 -10.65 -1.56 -19.55
C ARG A 356 -9.16 -1.43 -19.79
N LEU A 357 -8.43 -2.53 -19.57
CA LEU A 357 -7.03 -2.64 -19.99
C LEU A 357 -6.90 -2.31 -21.48
N ALA A 358 -5.82 -1.62 -21.87
CA ALA A 358 -5.53 -1.32 -23.27
C ALA A 358 -5.48 -2.63 -24.09
N GLU A 359 -6.09 -2.64 -25.28
CA GLU A 359 -6.30 -3.88 -26.07
C GLU A 359 -5.01 -4.54 -26.53
N ASP A 360 -3.97 -3.75 -26.84
CA ASP A 360 -2.67 -4.19 -27.34
C ASP A 360 -1.61 -4.40 -26.24
N GLN A 361 -2.00 -4.23 -24.96
CA GLN A 361 -1.08 -4.39 -23.85
C GLN A 361 -0.61 -5.85 -23.68
N LYS A 362 0.62 -6.01 -23.19
CA LYS A 362 1.27 -7.33 -23.02
C LYS A 362 1.60 -7.67 -21.57
N ILE A 363 1.24 -6.79 -20.62
CA ILE A 363 1.61 -6.89 -19.22
C ILE A 363 0.72 -7.89 -18.50
N ILE A 364 -0.58 -7.81 -18.74
CA ILE A 364 -1.57 -8.73 -18.19
C ILE A 364 -1.99 -9.72 -19.28
N ARG A 365 -1.61 -10.97 -19.12
CA ARG A 365 -2.00 -12.03 -20.05
C ARG A 365 -3.50 -12.32 -19.96
N PRO A 366 -4.13 -12.69 -21.07
CA PRO A 366 -5.53 -13.11 -21.04
C PRO A 366 -5.71 -14.42 -20.25
N LEU A 367 -6.91 -14.63 -19.72
CA LEU A 367 -7.21 -15.75 -18.82
C LEU A 367 -7.05 -17.12 -19.48
N ASP A 368 -7.24 -17.21 -20.79
CA ASP A 368 -7.05 -18.40 -21.61
C ASP A 368 -5.58 -18.67 -21.97
N GLN A 369 -4.68 -17.70 -21.74
CA GLN A 369 -3.23 -17.82 -21.98
C GLN A 369 -2.42 -17.30 -20.79
N PRO A 370 -2.63 -17.82 -19.58
CA PRO A 370 -1.95 -17.34 -18.38
C PRO A 370 -0.45 -17.67 -18.45
N ILE A 371 0.37 -16.90 -17.72
CA ILE A 371 1.77 -17.25 -17.48
C ILE A 371 1.84 -18.60 -16.74
N LYS A 372 0.92 -18.80 -15.79
CA LYS A 372 0.75 -20.05 -15.08
C LYS A 372 -0.73 -20.25 -14.74
N ALA A 373 -1.23 -21.46 -14.90
CA ALA A 373 -2.65 -21.81 -14.68
C ALA A 373 -3.09 -21.65 -13.21
N THR A 374 -2.17 -21.64 -12.27
CA THR A 374 -2.39 -21.40 -10.84
C THR A 374 -1.54 -20.24 -10.37
N GLY A 375 -1.82 -19.74 -9.18
CA GLY A 375 -1.02 -18.70 -8.54
C GLY A 375 0.42 -19.16 -8.27
N HIS A 376 1.25 -18.19 -7.96
CA HIS A 376 2.70 -18.35 -7.79
C HIS A 376 3.11 -18.65 -6.34
N ILE A 377 2.21 -18.48 -5.36
CA ILE A 377 2.47 -18.79 -3.95
C ILE A 377 2.12 -20.26 -3.69
N ARG A 378 3.03 -20.98 -3.02
CA ARG A 378 2.82 -22.34 -2.55
C ARG A 378 3.08 -22.43 -1.06
N ILE A 379 2.20 -23.12 -0.36
CA ILE A 379 2.37 -23.46 1.06
C ILE A 379 2.92 -24.87 1.12
N LEU A 380 4.10 -24.98 1.73
CA LEU A 380 4.82 -26.25 1.88
C LEU A 380 4.72 -26.69 3.34
N LYS A 381 4.29 -27.93 3.57
CA LYS A 381 4.19 -28.54 4.90
C LYS A 381 5.02 -29.81 4.95
N GLY A 382 5.61 -30.08 6.09
CA GLY A 382 6.42 -31.26 6.34
C GLY A 382 7.04 -31.22 7.74
N ASN A 383 7.89 -32.18 8.04
CA ASN A 383 8.57 -32.29 9.35
C ASN A 383 9.50 -31.10 9.67
N LEU A 384 10.01 -30.40 8.66
CA LEU A 384 10.81 -29.18 8.83
C LEU A 384 9.94 -27.91 8.98
N ALA A 385 8.69 -27.95 8.55
CA ALA A 385 7.76 -26.82 8.56
C ALA A 385 6.34 -27.32 8.83
N SER A 386 6.10 -27.82 10.04
CA SER A 386 4.79 -28.37 10.45
C SER A 386 3.66 -27.34 10.36
N GLU A 387 3.96 -26.08 10.71
CA GLU A 387 3.03 -24.95 10.61
C GLU A 387 2.92 -24.38 9.18
N GLY A 388 3.78 -24.83 8.27
CA GLY A 388 3.85 -24.39 6.89
C GLY A 388 4.96 -23.36 6.63
N SER A 389 5.46 -23.38 5.41
CA SER A 389 6.36 -22.37 4.85
C SER A 389 5.83 -21.87 3.51
N VAL A 390 6.32 -20.72 3.06
CA VAL A 390 5.86 -20.06 1.83
C VAL A 390 6.95 -20.12 0.79
N ALA A 391 6.60 -20.63 -0.39
CA ALA A 391 7.46 -20.60 -1.57
C ALA A 391 6.84 -19.78 -2.70
N LYS A 392 7.70 -19.04 -3.43
CA LYS A 392 7.34 -18.37 -4.68
C LYS A 392 7.77 -19.26 -5.85
N ILE A 393 6.78 -19.78 -6.60
CA ILE A 393 7.00 -20.72 -7.73
C ILE A 393 6.86 -20.00 -9.07
N THR A 394 7.38 -18.81 -9.17
CA THR A 394 7.60 -18.13 -10.44
C THR A 394 9.08 -17.77 -10.46
N GLY A 395 9.90 -18.71 -10.90
CA GLY A 395 11.28 -18.39 -11.21
C GLY A 395 11.34 -17.43 -12.41
N LYS A 396 12.37 -16.60 -12.48
CA LYS A 396 12.92 -16.25 -13.77
C LYS A 396 13.12 -17.58 -14.51
N GLU A 397 12.63 -17.72 -15.73
CA GLU A 397 13.16 -18.71 -16.66
C GLU A 397 14.64 -18.37 -16.87
N GLY A 398 15.47 -18.80 -15.97
CA GLY A 398 16.91 -18.71 -16.03
C GLY A 398 17.42 -20.13 -16.26
N LEU A 399 18.25 -20.30 -17.24
CA LEU A 399 19.17 -21.43 -17.31
C LEU A 399 19.88 -21.50 -15.94
N LEU A 400 19.67 -22.59 -15.22
CA LEU A 400 20.51 -23.01 -14.12
C LEU A 400 21.87 -23.43 -14.66
#